data_b10d07dddf81727aa13c2696229d5c53
#
_entry.id   b10d07dddf81727aa13c2696229d5c53
#
_cell.length_a   1.000
_cell.length_b   1.000
_cell.length_c   1.000
_cell.angle_alpha   90.00
_cell.angle_beta   90.00
_cell.angle_gamma   90.00
#
_symmetry.space_group_name_H-M   'P 1'
#
loop_
_entity.id
_entity.type
_entity.pdbx_description
1 polymer ?
#
loop_
_entity_poly.entity_id
_entity_poly.type
_entity_poly.pdbx_seq_one_letter_code
_entity_poly.pdbx_strand_id
1 'polypeptide(L)'
;KILDLPRGAGYWLWKPYFIYRTLLEVEEDDIVFYLDSGDFFTSGICGYLKNAMLERDMMLVPSSNKQRCYTKRDCFILMGMDTEEFWNATQVEAGIVAVKNNDKGRALVGEWLHWAKNENIITDVDNICGEDNFECFKDHRHDQSIVSNMAKKYNIYLDNSIRRWVTCNVVVKNA
;
A
#
# COMPACT_ATOMS: atom_id res chain seq x y z
N LYS A 1 6.93 -3.91 -19.55
CA LYS A 1 5.72 -3.23 -20.08
C LYS A 1 5.17 -2.22 -19.09
N ILE A 2 4.68 -2.61 -17.88
CA ILE A 2 4.19 -1.65 -16.86
C ILE A 2 5.32 -0.73 -16.38
N LEU A 3 6.50 -1.27 -16.12
CA LEU A 3 7.67 -0.51 -15.63
C LEU A 3 8.22 0.51 -16.63
N ASP A 4 7.84 0.43 -17.91
CA ASP A 4 8.23 1.38 -18.95
C ASP A 4 7.32 2.63 -18.97
N LEU A 5 6.22 2.61 -18.19
CA LEU A 5 5.27 3.71 -18.12
C LEU A 5 5.77 4.80 -17.17
N PRO A 6 5.63 6.11 -17.53
CA PRO A 6 6.29 7.20 -16.81
C PRO A 6 5.67 7.48 -15.44
N ARG A 7 4.36 7.28 -15.25
CA ARG A 7 3.67 7.57 -13.99
C ARG A 7 4.20 6.68 -12.88
N GLY A 8 4.75 7.28 -11.82
CA GLY A 8 5.31 6.55 -10.69
C GLY A 8 6.38 5.51 -11.06
N ALA A 9 7.09 5.72 -12.18
CA ALA A 9 8.07 4.78 -12.75
C ALA A 9 7.49 3.35 -12.84
N GLY A 10 6.34 3.23 -13.49
CA GLY A 10 5.59 1.96 -13.61
C GLY A 10 4.54 1.77 -12.52
N TYR A 11 3.79 2.86 -12.21
CA TYR A 11 2.66 2.83 -11.28
C TYR A 11 3.00 2.28 -9.90
N TRP A 12 4.23 2.51 -9.43
CA TRP A 12 4.75 2.04 -8.13
C TRP A 12 4.76 0.50 -7.97
N LEU A 13 4.64 -0.27 -9.05
CA LEU A 13 4.78 -1.74 -9.03
C LEU A 13 6.11 -2.18 -8.40
N TRP A 14 7.16 -1.40 -8.57
CA TRP A 14 8.47 -1.65 -7.98
C TRP A 14 8.45 -1.66 -6.43
N LYS A 15 7.49 -0.97 -5.79
CA LYS A 15 7.41 -0.88 -4.34
C LYS A 15 7.20 -2.26 -3.66
N PRO A 16 6.11 -3.01 -3.92
CA PRO A 16 5.96 -4.34 -3.35
C PRO A 16 7.07 -5.30 -3.80
N TYR A 17 7.66 -5.10 -4.98
CA TYR A 17 8.80 -5.90 -5.44
C TYR A 17 10.02 -5.71 -4.54
N PHE A 18 10.43 -4.46 -4.24
CA PHE A 18 11.59 -4.21 -3.40
C PHE A 18 11.34 -4.60 -1.94
N ILE A 19 10.15 -4.36 -1.41
CA ILE A 19 9.79 -4.83 -0.07
C ILE A 19 9.91 -6.36 0.00
N TYR A 20 9.37 -7.09 -0.98
CA TYR A 20 9.45 -8.54 -1.03
C TYR A 20 10.89 -9.05 -1.14
N ARG A 21 11.70 -8.43 -2.00
CA ARG A 21 13.12 -8.76 -2.13
C ARG A 21 13.89 -8.57 -0.83
N THR A 22 13.65 -7.46 -0.14
CA THR A 22 14.28 -7.19 1.17
C THR A 22 13.88 -8.25 2.20
N LEU A 23 12.60 -8.66 2.24
CA LEU A 23 12.16 -9.73 3.14
C LEU A 23 12.90 -11.06 2.90
N LEU A 24 13.35 -11.33 1.67
CA LEU A 24 14.14 -12.54 1.37
C LEU A 24 15.61 -12.43 1.77
N GLU A 25 16.10 -11.25 2.12
CA GLU A 25 17.51 -10.96 2.41
C GLU A 25 17.78 -10.74 3.91
N VAL A 26 16.72 -10.48 4.70
CA VAL A 26 16.83 -10.28 6.15
C VAL A 26 16.49 -11.57 6.92
N GLU A 27 16.82 -11.60 8.22
CA GLU A 27 16.58 -12.77 9.06
C GLU A 27 15.08 -12.94 9.39
N GLU A 28 14.70 -14.14 9.80
CA GLU A 28 13.34 -14.44 10.26
C GLU A 28 13.01 -13.54 11.46
N ASP A 29 11.76 -13.06 11.52
CA ASP A 29 11.25 -12.08 12.50
C ASP A 29 11.81 -10.67 12.42
N ASP A 30 12.75 -10.38 11.52
CA ASP A 30 13.13 -9.00 11.24
C ASP A 30 11.96 -8.18 10.71
N ILE A 31 11.97 -6.88 10.97
CA ILE A 31 10.95 -5.95 10.49
C ILE A 31 11.52 -5.12 9.33
N VAL A 32 10.98 -5.33 8.14
CA VAL A 32 11.24 -4.46 6.99
C VAL A 32 10.32 -3.24 7.09
N PHE A 33 10.93 -2.06 7.18
CA PHE A 33 10.21 -0.79 7.21
C PHE A 33 10.46 0.00 5.93
N TYR A 34 9.41 0.13 5.12
CA TYR A 34 9.42 0.94 3.90
C TYR A 34 8.90 2.35 4.19
N LEU A 35 9.60 3.33 3.63
CA LEU A 35 9.24 4.74 3.70
C LEU A 35 9.48 5.39 2.34
N ASP A 36 8.52 6.20 1.84
CA ASP A 36 8.71 6.95 0.61
C ASP A 36 9.89 7.93 0.74
N SER A 37 10.61 8.17 -0.36
CA SER A 37 11.86 8.95 -0.37
C SER A 37 11.73 10.42 0.03
N GLY A 38 10.50 10.94 0.08
CA GLY A 38 10.17 12.28 0.57
C GLY A 38 10.03 12.37 2.08
N ASP A 39 10.06 11.25 2.77
CA ASP A 39 9.85 11.13 4.21
C ASP A 39 11.12 10.67 4.91
N PHE A 40 11.25 10.96 6.20
CA PHE A 40 12.34 10.46 7.04
C PHE A 40 11.82 10.12 8.43
N PHE A 41 12.48 9.17 9.08
CA PHE A 41 12.13 8.75 10.42
C PHE A 41 13.03 9.43 11.47
N THR A 42 12.46 9.62 12.66
CA THR A 42 13.16 10.20 13.82
C THR A 42 13.72 9.11 14.73
N SER A 43 14.59 9.48 15.67
CA SER A 43 15.10 8.58 16.69
C SER A 43 13.96 7.93 17.50
N GLY A 44 14.09 6.63 17.79
CA GLY A 44 13.08 5.87 18.55
C GLY A 44 12.11 5.04 17.69
N ILE A 45 12.09 5.20 16.37
CA ILE A 45 11.23 4.41 15.47
C ILE A 45 11.46 2.90 15.63
N CYS A 46 12.70 2.46 15.81
CA CYS A 46 13.00 1.02 15.98
C CYS A 46 12.34 0.43 17.23
N GLY A 47 12.38 1.14 18.35
CA GLY A 47 11.73 0.71 19.59
C GLY A 47 10.20 0.66 19.44
N TYR A 48 9.64 1.67 18.76
CA TYR A 48 8.22 1.71 18.46
C TYR A 48 7.80 0.53 17.56
N LEU A 49 8.50 0.29 16.46
CA LEU A 49 8.19 -0.80 15.52
C LEU A 49 8.29 -2.18 16.17
N LYS A 50 9.33 -2.43 16.98
CA LYS A 50 9.46 -3.69 17.72
C LYS A 50 8.23 -3.97 18.58
N ASN A 51 7.74 -2.98 19.30
CA ASN A 51 6.54 -3.12 20.14
C ASN A 51 5.26 -3.25 19.31
N ALA A 52 5.08 -2.39 18.31
CA ALA A 52 3.89 -2.38 17.46
C ALA A 52 3.71 -3.67 16.65
N MET A 53 4.82 -4.33 16.28
CA MET A 53 4.83 -5.51 15.42
C MET A 53 4.97 -6.85 16.18
N LEU A 54 4.92 -6.85 17.52
CA LEU A 54 5.11 -8.08 18.32
C LEU A 54 4.23 -9.25 17.84
N GLU A 55 2.94 -9.00 17.69
CA GLU A 55 1.94 -10.02 17.28
C GLU A 55 1.31 -9.69 15.92
N ARG A 56 2.04 -8.99 15.07
CA ARG A 56 1.53 -8.50 13.78
C ARG A 56 2.50 -8.82 12.66
N ASP A 57 1.92 -9.19 11.52
CA ASP A 57 2.68 -9.57 10.35
C ASP A 57 2.91 -8.36 9.40
N MET A 58 1.95 -7.42 9.40
CA MET A 58 2.00 -6.19 8.59
C MET A 58 1.28 -5.06 9.31
N MET A 59 1.79 -3.84 9.17
CA MET A 59 1.20 -2.60 9.67
C MET A 59 1.19 -1.55 8.56
N LEU A 60 0.06 -0.86 8.43
CA LEU A 60 -0.17 0.21 7.46
C LEU A 60 -0.73 1.44 8.17
N VAL A 61 -0.72 2.57 7.49
CA VAL A 61 -1.26 3.83 8.00
C VAL A 61 -2.61 4.11 7.34
N PRO A 62 -3.67 4.40 8.12
CA PRO A 62 -4.96 4.74 7.53
C PRO A 62 -4.91 6.12 6.87
N SER A 63 -5.56 6.25 5.72
CA SER A 63 -5.84 7.50 5.03
C SER A 63 -7.25 8.01 5.44
N SER A 64 -7.59 9.24 5.09
CA SER A 64 -8.96 9.78 5.24
C SER A 64 -9.86 9.47 4.03
N ASN A 65 -9.33 8.88 2.98
CA ASN A 65 -10.01 8.68 1.71
C ASN A 65 -10.84 7.40 1.69
N LYS A 66 -12.06 7.46 1.13
CA LYS A 66 -12.85 6.25 0.87
C LYS A 66 -12.34 5.55 -0.39
N GLN A 67 -12.27 4.21 -0.35
CA GLN A 67 -11.75 3.42 -1.46
C GLN A 67 -12.46 3.71 -2.78
N ARG A 68 -13.80 3.71 -2.82
CA ARG A 68 -14.58 3.92 -4.05
C ARG A 68 -14.29 5.26 -4.76
N CYS A 69 -13.80 6.27 -4.04
CA CYS A 69 -13.47 7.56 -4.65
C CYS A 69 -12.02 7.64 -5.17
N TYR A 70 -11.18 6.63 -4.85
CA TYR A 70 -9.76 6.60 -5.21
C TYR A 70 -9.26 5.23 -5.67
N THR A 71 -10.19 4.32 -6.01
CA THR A 71 -9.88 3.02 -6.57
C THR A 71 -10.78 2.80 -7.78
N LYS A 72 -10.19 2.53 -8.95
CA LYS A 72 -10.97 2.24 -10.17
C LYS A 72 -11.77 0.95 -10.00
N ARG A 73 -12.92 0.83 -10.70
CA ARG A 73 -13.85 -0.27 -10.53
C ARG A 73 -13.23 -1.63 -10.83
N ASP A 74 -12.45 -1.73 -11.88
CA ASP A 74 -11.77 -2.97 -12.25
C ASP A 74 -10.82 -3.49 -11.16
N CYS A 75 -10.21 -2.62 -10.38
CA CYS A 75 -9.37 -3.04 -9.27
C CYS A 75 -10.17 -3.84 -8.23
N PHE A 76 -11.40 -3.46 -7.92
CA PHE A 76 -12.27 -4.23 -7.04
C PHE A 76 -12.71 -5.56 -7.68
N ILE A 77 -13.17 -5.50 -8.93
CA ILE A 77 -13.75 -6.66 -9.64
C ILE A 77 -12.68 -7.73 -9.85
N LEU A 78 -11.54 -7.37 -10.43
CA LEU A 78 -10.46 -8.31 -10.74
C LEU A 78 -9.78 -8.90 -9.51
N MET A 79 -9.80 -8.19 -8.39
CA MET A 79 -9.35 -8.71 -7.10
C MET A 79 -10.41 -9.54 -6.37
N GLY A 80 -11.63 -9.67 -6.91
CA GLY A 80 -12.74 -10.38 -6.28
C GLY A 80 -13.29 -9.68 -5.03
N MET A 81 -13.19 -8.36 -4.97
CA MET A 81 -13.54 -7.53 -3.81
C MET A 81 -14.59 -6.46 -4.15
N ASP A 82 -15.41 -6.70 -5.18
CA ASP A 82 -16.41 -5.75 -5.64
C ASP A 82 -17.71 -5.82 -4.83
N THR A 83 -17.62 -5.44 -3.54
CA THR A 83 -18.76 -5.38 -2.63
C THR A 83 -18.78 -4.08 -1.83
N GLU A 84 -19.94 -3.72 -1.29
CA GLU A 84 -20.14 -2.49 -0.52
C GLU A 84 -19.16 -2.35 0.66
N GLU A 85 -18.81 -3.46 1.27
CA GLU A 85 -17.86 -3.52 2.37
C GLU A 85 -16.46 -2.98 1.98
N PHE A 86 -15.99 -3.31 0.77
CA PHE A 86 -14.72 -2.81 0.25
C PHE A 86 -14.84 -1.38 -0.28
N TRP A 87 -15.91 -1.04 -1.00
CA TRP A 87 -16.10 0.31 -1.54
C TRP A 87 -16.13 1.38 -0.46
N ASN A 88 -16.79 1.08 0.67
CA ASN A 88 -16.94 1.99 1.80
C ASN A 88 -15.75 1.97 2.77
N ALA A 89 -14.81 1.04 2.63
CA ALA A 89 -13.62 1.01 3.45
C ALA A 89 -12.75 2.26 3.24
N THR A 90 -11.93 2.56 4.23
CA THR A 90 -10.93 3.62 4.14
C THR A 90 -9.69 3.09 3.44
N GLN A 91 -9.09 3.89 2.54
CA GLN A 91 -7.78 3.57 1.99
C GLN A 91 -6.70 3.61 3.08
N VAL A 92 -5.60 2.93 2.81
CA VAL A 92 -4.35 3.06 3.57
C VAL A 92 -3.34 3.85 2.76
N GLU A 93 -2.29 4.33 3.39
CA GLU A 93 -1.16 4.94 2.71
C GLU A 93 -0.11 3.87 2.41
N ALA A 94 0.30 3.79 1.14
CA ALA A 94 1.36 2.88 0.72
C ALA A 94 2.78 3.49 0.86
N GLY A 95 2.89 4.72 1.33
CA GLY A 95 4.17 5.40 1.60
C GLY A 95 4.83 5.02 2.91
N ILE A 96 4.10 4.37 3.82
CA ILE A 96 4.60 3.92 5.13
C ILE A 96 4.10 2.49 5.34
N VAL A 97 5.01 1.53 5.31
CA VAL A 97 4.68 0.10 5.43
C VAL A 97 5.69 -0.59 6.35
N ALA A 98 5.21 -1.31 7.36
CA ALA A 98 6.06 -2.20 8.14
C ALA A 98 5.59 -3.65 7.96
N VAL A 99 6.53 -4.56 7.72
CA VAL A 99 6.27 -5.99 7.51
C VAL A 99 7.27 -6.82 8.30
N LYS A 100 6.78 -7.78 9.06
CA LYS A 100 7.62 -8.77 9.72
C LYS A 100 8.04 -9.84 8.70
N ASN A 101 9.30 -10.23 8.71
CA ASN A 101 9.80 -11.31 7.89
C ASN A 101 9.40 -12.67 8.49
N ASN A 102 8.19 -13.10 8.19
CA ASN A 102 7.68 -14.43 8.48
C ASN A 102 6.81 -14.91 7.30
N ASP A 103 6.33 -16.14 7.35
CA ASP A 103 5.54 -16.72 6.26
C ASP A 103 4.33 -15.86 5.87
N LYS A 104 3.63 -15.29 6.85
CA LYS A 104 2.45 -14.44 6.59
C LYS A 104 2.84 -13.09 6.01
N GLY A 105 3.86 -12.43 6.54
CA GLY A 105 4.36 -11.16 6.02
C GLY A 105 4.83 -11.31 4.57
N ARG A 106 5.62 -12.36 4.27
CA ARG A 106 6.04 -12.71 2.91
C ARG A 106 4.85 -12.99 1.99
N ALA A 107 3.85 -13.74 2.46
CA ALA A 107 2.64 -14.04 1.69
C ALA A 107 1.84 -12.76 1.35
N LEU A 108 1.65 -11.86 2.33
CA LEU A 108 0.94 -10.59 2.11
C LEU A 108 1.65 -9.71 1.06
N VAL A 109 2.96 -9.53 1.16
CA VAL A 109 3.69 -8.73 0.18
C VAL A 109 3.76 -9.43 -1.18
N GLY A 110 3.88 -10.75 -1.20
CA GLY A 110 3.83 -11.56 -2.42
C GLY A 110 2.49 -11.43 -3.15
N GLU A 111 1.35 -11.43 -2.43
CA GLU A 111 0.02 -11.18 -3.02
C GLU A 111 -0.11 -9.75 -3.53
N TRP A 112 0.37 -8.74 -2.78
CA TRP A 112 0.40 -7.36 -3.26
C TRP A 112 1.16 -7.25 -4.57
N LEU A 113 2.36 -7.83 -4.66
CA LEU A 113 3.15 -7.89 -5.88
C LEU A 113 2.45 -8.65 -7.01
N HIS A 114 1.74 -9.73 -6.70
CA HIS A 114 0.96 -10.49 -7.68
C HIS A 114 -0.08 -9.60 -8.35
N TRP A 115 -0.92 -8.92 -7.58
CA TRP A 115 -1.95 -8.03 -8.11
C TRP A 115 -1.36 -6.83 -8.84
N ALA A 116 -0.26 -6.26 -8.36
CA ALA A 116 0.42 -5.14 -8.98
C ALA A 116 0.99 -5.45 -10.38
N LYS A 117 1.20 -6.72 -10.72
CA LYS A 117 1.63 -7.14 -12.07
C LYS A 117 0.52 -7.11 -13.11
N ASN A 118 -0.72 -6.96 -12.70
CA ASN A 118 -1.86 -6.89 -13.63
C ASN A 118 -2.09 -5.44 -14.07
N GLU A 119 -1.90 -5.20 -15.39
CA GLU A 119 -2.04 -3.88 -16.00
C GLU A 119 -3.44 -3.28 -15.76
N ASN A 120 -4.50 -4.11 -15.84
CA ASN A 120 -5.87 -3.66 -15.65
C ASN A 120 -6.21 -3.35 -14.18
N ILE A 121 -5.38 -3.77 -13.24
CA ILE A 121 -5.55 -3.47 -11.81
C ILE A 121 -4.78 -2.21 -11.42
N ILE A 122 -3.48 -2.12 -11.82
CA ILE A 122 -2.59 -1.09 -11.28
C ILE A 122 -2.55 0.20 -12.09
N THR A 123 -2.83 0.15 -13.39
CA THR A 123 -2.67 1.31 -14.28
C THR A 123 -3.96 2.13 -14.43
N ASP A 124 -3.87 3.23 -15.20
CA ASP A 124 -4.99 4.09 -15.56
C ASP A 124 -5.72 3.65 -16.85
N VAL A 125 -5.45 2.47 -17.40
CA VAL A 125 -6.20 1.98 -18.55
C VAL A 125 -7.70 1.90 -18.24
N ASP A 126 -8.52 2.07 -19.26
CA ASP A 126 -9.97 2.05 -19.13
C ASP A 126 -10.46 0.75 -18.46
N ASN A 127 -11.61 0.82 -17.80
CA ASN A 127 -12.26 -0.36 -17.23
C ASN A 127 -12.67 -1.34 -18.35
N ILE A 128 -12.40 -2.62 -18.16
CA ILE A 128 -12.71 -3.70 -19.12
C ILE A 128 -13.76 -4.68 -18.59
N CYS A 129 -14.12 -4.59 -17.30
CA CYS A 129 -15.09 -5.51 -16.67
C CYS A 129 -16.55 -5.10 -16.86
N GLY A 130 -16.83 -4.07 -17.65
CA GLY A 130 -18.19 -3.64 -18.01
C GLY A 130 -18.87 -2.75 -16.98
N GLU A 131 -18.19 -2.34 -15.95
CA GLU A 131 -18.71 -1.47 -14.91
C GLU A 131 -17.97 -0.12 -14.89
N ASP A 132 -18.74 0.96 -14.78
CA ASP A 132 -18.18 2.31 -14.62
C ASP A 132 -17.62 2.53 -13.22
N ASN A 133 -16.69 3.47 -13.12
CA ASN A 133 -16.24 3.98 -11.81
C ASN A 133 -17.40 4.63 -11.06
N PHE A 134 -17.32 4.62 -9.73
CA PHE A 134 -18.33 5.29 -8.89
C PHE A 134 -18.39 6.79 -9.17
N GLU A 135 -19.56 7.40 -9.01
CA GLU A 135 -19.78 8.83 -9.24
C GLU A 135 -18.77 9.73 -8.49
N CYS A 136 -18.34 9.32 -7.30
CA CYS A 136 -17.34 10.05 -6.51
C CYS A 136 -15.88 9.77 -6.92
N PHE A 137 -15.63 8.96 -7.93
CA PHE A 137 -14.27 8.60 -8.36
C PHE A 137 -13.50 9.83 -8.84
N LYS A 138 -12.31 10.01 -8.29
CA LYS A 138 -11.43 11.15 -8.61
C LYS A 138 -10.16 10.72 -9.32
N ASP A 139 -9.52 9.66 -8.81
CA ASP A 139 -8.22 9.22 -9.25
C ASP A 139 -7.95 7.80 -8.75
N HIS A 140 -7.26 6.99 -9.54
CA HIS A 140 -6.80 5.67 -9.09
C HIS A 140 -5.48 5.79 -8.35
N ARG A 141 -5.36 5.13 -7.20
CA ARG A 141 -4.16 5.20 -6.35
C ARG A 141 -3.26 3.97 -6.49
N HIS A 142 -3.38 3.25 -7.58
CA HIS A 142 -2.44 2.22 -8.05
C HIS A 142 -2.09 1.17 -6.99
N ASP A 143 -0.82 1.06 -6.62
CA ASP A 143 -0.30 0.17 -5.59
C ASP A 143 -1.00 0.38 -4.23
N GLN A 144 -1.35 1.61 -3.90
CA GLN A 144 -2.10 1.96 -2.68
C GLN A 144 -3.53 1.41 -2.72
N SER A 145 -4.22 1.45 -3.86
CA SER A 145 -5.57 0.88 -4.02
C SER A 145 -5.54 -0.64 -3.80
N ILE A 146 -4.52 -1.31 -4.34
CA ILE A 146 -4.33 -2.76 -4.18
C ILE A 146 -4.13 -3.11 -2.70
N VAL A 147 -3.15 -2.48 -2.03
CA VAL A 147 -2.86 -2.80 -0.63
C VAL A 147 -4.00 -2.36 0.30
N SER A 148 -4.81 -1.36 -0.07
CA SER A 148 -6.01 -0.97 0.68
C SER A 148 -7.09 -2.06 0.63
N ASN A 149 -7.33 -2.66 -0.53
CA ASN A 149 -8.22 -3.81 -0.67
C ASN A 149 -7.73 -4.99 0.17
N MET A 150 -6.44 -5.28 0.14
CA MET A 150 -5.84 -6.33 0.95
C MET A 150 -5.92 -6.02 2.45
N ALA A 151 -5.72 -4.77 2.86
CA ALA A 151 -5.83 -4.34 4.25
C ALA A 151 -7.22 -4.65 4.81
N LYS A 152 -8.27 -4.40 4.01
CA LYS A 152 -9.65 -4.74 4.38
C LYS A 152 -9.88 -6.25 4.40
N LYS A 153 -9.43 -6.98 3.36
CA LYS A 153 -9.59 -8.45 3.23
C LYS A 153 -8.98 -9.21 4.40
N TYR A 154 -7.77 -8.83 4.79
CA TYR A 154 -6.98 -9.54 5.82
C TYR A 154 -7.05 -8.90 7.21
N ASN A 155 -7.86 -7.84 7.36
CA ASN A 155 -7.94 -7.05 8.60
C ASN A 155 -6.54 -6.65 9.10
N ILE A 156 -5.72 -6.14 8.18
CA ILE A 156 -4.35 -5.71 8.50
C ILE A 156 -4.39 -4.59 9.54
N TYR A 157 -3.47 -4.66 10.49
CA TYR A 157 -3.36 -3.66 11.54
C TYR A 157 -3.06 -2.27 10.98
N LEU A 158 -3.89 -1.31 11.35
CA LEU A 158 -3.75 0.09 10.96
C LEU A 158 -3.34 0.93 12.16
N ASP A 159 -2.23 1.66 12.03
CA ASP A 159 -1.73 2.51 13.10
C ASP A 159 -1.34 3.91 12.60
N ASN A 160 -2.08 4.90 13.07
CA ASN A 160 -1.80 6.30 12.78
C ASN A 160 -0.73 6.90 13.72
N SER A 161 -0.41 6.24 14.83
CA SER A 161 0.54 6.77 15.82
C SER A 161 1.99 6.76 15.32
N ILE A 162 2.31 5.94 14.30
CA ILE A 162 3.61 5.93 13.63
C ILE A 162 4.00 7.31 13.07
N ARG A 163 3.02 8.14 12.72
CA ARG A 163 3.26 9.51 12.24
C ARG A 163 4.00 10.41 13.22
N ARG A 164 4.07 10.04 14.50
CA ARG A 164 4.92 10.73 15.49
C ARG A 164 6.42 10.52 15.23
N TRP A 165 6.76 9.48 14.48
CA TRP A 165 8.14 9.05 14.21
C TRP A 165 8.54 9.26 12.76
N VAL A 166 7.59 9.66 11.90
CA VAL A 166 7.82 9.93 10.48
C VAL A 166 7.53 11.40 10.21
N THR A 167 8.48 12.07 9.58
CA THR A 167 8.36 13.48 9.20
C THR A 167 8.42 13.58 7.68
N CYS A 168 7.40 14.15 7.06
CA CYS A 168 7.42 14.46 5.64
C CYS A 168 8.33 15.64 5.36
N ASN A 169 9.07 15.62 4.25
CA ASN A 169 9.85 16.77 3.79
C ASN A 169 8.92 17.96 3.54
N VAL A 170 8.94 18.91 4.45
CA VAL A 170 8.36 20.23 4.19
C VAL A 170 9.35 20.96 3.28
N VAL A 171 9.02 21.08 2.00
CA VAL A 171 9.75 21.99 1.11
C VAL A 171 9.48 23.41 1.60
N VAL A 172 10.40 23.94 2.40
CA VAL A 172 10.41 25.36 2.72
C VAL A 172 10.74 26.07 1.43
N LYS A 173 9.70 26.58 0.73
CA LYS A 173 9.92 27.54 -0.34
C LYS A 173 10.50 28.78 0.31
N ASN A 174 11.77 29.02 0.12
CA ASN A 174 12.36 30.31 0.43
C ASN A 174 11.58 31.37 -0.39
N ALA A 175 10.93 32.28 0.32
CA ALA A 175 10.25 33.44 -0.25
C ALA A 175 11.28 34.41 -0.84
#